data_d2f1ee941fab476bfbc69087575bd408
#
_entry.id   d2f1ee941fab476bfbc69087575bd408
#
_cell.length_a   1.000
_cell.length_b   1.000
_cell.length_c   1.000
_cell.angle_alpha   90.00
_cell.angle_beta   90.00
_cell.angle_gamma   90.00
#
_symmetry.space_group_name_H-M   'P 1'
#
loop_
_entity.id
_entity.type
_entity.pdbx_description
1 polymer ?
#
loop_
_entity_poly.entity_id
_entity_poly.type
_entity_poly.pdbx_seq_one_letter_code
_entity_poly.pdbx_strand_id
1 'polypeptide(L)'
;MPRISKENYYLDIAETVLERATCLRRVYGAIIVKNDEIISTGYNGAPRGRKNCVDLGFCKREELQVPRGERYELCRSVHAEANAIISASRRDMVGGTIYLVGRDARTGELLHDATSCAMCRRQIINAGLEKVVIRRTETEFEVVPVQQWIDEDDSLPEA
;
A
#
# COMPACT_ATOMS: atom_id res chain seq x y z
N MET A 1 3.80 -10.88 29.54
CA MET A 1 3.85 -9.93 28.41
C MET A 1 2.46 -9.79 27.81
N PRO A 2 1.92 -8.58 27.70
CA PRO A 2 0.63 -8.38 27.07
C PRO A 2 0.66 -8.85 25.62
N ARG A 3 -0.41 -9.47 25.18
CA ARG A 3 -0.54 -9.95 23.80
C ARG A 3 -0.93 -8.79 22.88
N ILE A 4 -0.17 -8.56 21.82
CA ILE A 4 -0.47 -7.55 20.81
C ILE A 4 -1.80 -7.87 20.09
N SER A 5 -2.55 -6.85 19.68
CA SER A 5 -3.76 -7.05 18.87
C SER A 5 -3.40 -7.66 17.51
N LYS A 6 -4.33 -8.39 16.89
CA LYS A 6 -4.14 -8.96 15.56
C LYS A 6 -3.80 -7.89 14.53
N GLU A 7 -4.51 -6.77 14.56
CA GLU A 7 -4.32 -5.67 13.63
C GLU A 7 -2.90 -5.10 13.74
N ASN A 8 -2.44 -4.83 14.95
CA ASN A 8 -1.07 -4.34 15.15
C ASN A 8 -0.02 -5.40 14.82
N TYR A 9 -0.30 -6.66 15.09
CA TYR A 9 0.58 -7.76 14.69
C TYR A 9 0.79 -7.79 13.17
N TYR A 10 -0.28 -7.75 12.39
CA TYR A 10 -0.18 -7.73 10.93
C TYR A 10 0.42 -6.43 10.40
N LEU A 11 0.14 -5.30 11.04
CA LEU A 11 0.76 -4.02 10.68
C LEU A 11 2.27 -4.02 10.97
N ASP A 12 2.71 -4.66 12.05
CA ASP A 12 4.14 -4.84 12.34
C ASP A 12 4.83 -5.68 11.27
N ILE A 13 4.15 -6.70 10.74
CA ILE A 13 4.68 -7.51 9.63
C ILE A 13 4.77 -6.65 8.36
N ALA A 14 3.76 -5.83 8.06
CA ALA A 14 3.81 -4.90 6.95
C ALA A 14 4.95 -3.88 7.07
N GLU A 15 5.27 -3.44 8.31
CA GLU A 15 6.45 -2.62 8.59
C GLU A 15 7.76 -3.33 8.20
N THR A 16 7.87 -4.61 8.48
CA THR A 16 9.05 -5.38 8.10
C THR A 16 9.15 -5.51 6.57
N VAL A 17 8.03 -5.75 5.90
CA VAL A 17 7.99 -5.81 4.43
C VAL A 17 8.44 -4.48 3.82
N LEU A 18 8.01 -3.38 4.39
CA LEU A 18 8.34 -2.01 3.97
C LEU A 18 9.86 -1.76 3.92
N GLU A 19 10.64 -2.41 4.77
CA GLU A 19 12.09 -2.21 4.83
C GLU A 19 12.83 -2.52 3.53
N ARG A 20 12.21 -3.30 2.62
CA ARG A 20 12.77 -3.62 1.31
C ARG A 20 12.35 -2.65 0.22
N ALA A 21 11.44 -1.70 0.48
CA ALA A 21 10.99 -0.72 -0.51
C ALA A 21 12.12 0.16 -1.02
N THR A 22 12.03 0.59 -2.26
CA THR A 22 13.14 1.23 -2.99
C THR A 22 12.84 2.64 -3.49
N CYS A 23 11.74 3.24 -3.07
CA CYS A 23 11.40 4.62 -3.42
C CYS A 23 12.24 5.61 -2.61
N LEU A 24 12.63 6.71 -3.23
CA LEU A 24 13.39 7.79 -2.58
C LEU A 24 12.54 8.69 -1.69
N ARG A 25 11.22 8.66 -1.86
CA ARG A 25 10.31 9.60 -1.19
C ARG A 25 9.50 8.93 -0.10
N ARG A 26 8.78 7.89 -0.44
CA ARG A 26 7.89 7.18 0.47
C ARG A 26 8.01 5.68 0.27
N VAL A 27 8.08 4.98 1.37
CA VAL A 27 8.17 3.52 1.38
C VAL A 27 6.91 2.94 1.99
N TYR A 28 6.36 1.92 1.35
CA TYR A 28 5.12 1.27 1.76
C TYR A 28 5.32 -0.23 1.85
N GLY A 29 4.67 -0.82 2.84
CA GLY A 29 4.55 -2.26 2.96
C GLY A 29 3.08 -2.65 3.04
N ALA A 30 2.71 -3.70 2.35
CA ALA A 30 1.36 -4.24 2.35
C ALA A 30 1.37 -5.74 2.52
N ILE A 31 0.44 -6.27 3.31
CA ILE A 31 0.20 -7.71 3.38
C ILE A 31 -1.27 -7.99 3.20
N ILE A 32 -1.59 -9.11 2.56
CA ILE A 32 -2.96 -9.59 2.41
C ILE A 32 -3.14 -10.79 3.31
N VAL A 33 -4.21 -10.75 4.12
CA VAL A 33 -4.53 -11.78 5.11
C VAL A 33 -5.96 -12.27 4.88
N LYS A 34 -6.16 -13.57 4.91
CA LYS A 34 -7.48 -14.18 4.87
C LYS A 34 -7.51 -15.40 5.77
N ASN A 35 -8.57 -15.53 6.56
CA ASN A 35 -8.72 -16.62 7.52
C ASN A 35 -7.50 -16.75 8.44
N ASP A 36 -6.98 -15.62 8.90
CA ASP A 36 -5.80 -15.55 9.78
C ASP A 36 -4.52 -16.12 9.17
N GLU A 37 -4.45 -16.16 7.84
CA GLU A 37 -3.26 -16.58 7.09
C GLU A 37 -2.76 -15.45 6.21
N ILE A 38 -1.44 -15.24 6.20
CA ILE A 38 -0.82 -14.29 5.28
C ILE A 38 -0.81 -14.92 3.88
N ILE A 39 -1.54 -14.30 2.95
CA ILE A 39 -1.65 -14.79 1.57
C ILE A 39 -0.50 -14.27 0.73
N SER A 40 -0.15 -12.98 0.87
CA SER A 40 0.92 -12.35 0.11
C SER A 40 1.43 -11.11 0.79
N THR A 41 2.59 -10.65 0.33
CA THR A 41 3.23 -9.41 0.77
C THR A 41 3.60 -8.59 -0.45
N GLY A 42 3.75 -7.27 -0.26
CA GLY A 42 4.23 -6.38 -1.29
C GLY A 42 4.87 -5.13 -0.70
N TYR A 43 5.93 -4.67 -1.31
CA TYR A 43 6.53 -3.36 -1.04
C TYR A 43 6.68 -2.61 -2.36
N ASN A 44 6.78 -1.28 -2.30
CA ASN A 44 6.91 -0.50 -3.52
C ASN A 44 8.35 -0.51 -4.05
N GLY A 45 8.47 -0.73 -5.34
CA GLY A 45 9.77 -0.78 -6.01
C GLY A 45 9.60 -0.86 -7.52
N ALA A 46 10.69 -0.65 -8.26
CA ALA A 46 10.70 -0.78 -9.70
C ALA A 46 10.31 -2.20 -10.12
N PRO A 47 9.79 -2.39 -11.35
CA PRO A 47 9.56 -3.73 -11.86
C PRO A 47 10.80 -4.60 -11.71
N ARG A 48 10.61 -5.86 -11.36
CA ARG A 48 11.70 -6.81 -11.13
C ARG A 48 12.63 -6.85 -12.36
N GLY A 49 13.93 -6.71 -12.11
CA GLY A 49 14.94 -6.67 -13.15
C GLY A 49 15.28 -5.27 -13.67
N ARG A 50 14.47 -4.26 -13.34
CA ARG A 50 14.77 -2.86 -13.66
C ARG A 50 15.46 -2.18 -12.49
N LYS A 51 16.21 -1.12 -12.77
CA LYS A 51 16.88 -0.31 -11.74
C LYS A 51 15.85 0.39 -10.85
N ASN A 52 16.08 0.36 -9.54
CA ASN A 52 15.25 1.05 -8.56
C ASN A 52 15.56 2.55 -8.52
N CYS A 53 14.63 3.34 -8.01
CA CYS A 53 14.83 4.78 -7.85
C CYS A 53 16.03 5.07 -6.95
N VAL A 54 16.26 4.29 -5.90
CA VAL A 54 17.44 4.44 -5.02
C VAL A 54 18.75 4.23 -5.78
N ASP A 55 18.78 3.38 -6.80
CA ASP A 55 19.95 3.13 -7.63
C ASP A 55 20.19 4.27 -8.62
N LEU A 56 19.10 4.86 -9.12
CA LEU A 56 19.16 5.98 -10.06
C LEU A 56 19.47 7.31 -9.38
N GLY A 57 19.08 7.46 -8.12
CA GLY A 57 19.32 8.67 -7.33
C GLY A 57 18.38 9.83 -7.63
N PHE A 58 17.31 9.61 -8.41
CA PHE A 58 16.32 10.65 -8.70
C PHE A 58 14.92 10.06 -8.88
N CYS A 59 13.91 10.92 -8.70
CA CYS A 59 12.50 10.58 -8.93
C CYS A 59 12.00 11.37 -10.14
N LYS A 60 11.54 10.67 -11.18
CA LYS A 60 11.03 11.29 -12.40
C LYS A 60 9.86 12.23 -12.15
N ARG A 61 8.97 11.86 -11.23
CA ARG A 61 7.82 12.72 -10.88
C ARG A 61 8.28 14.00 -10.17
N GLU A 62 9.29 13.93 -9.30
CA GLU A 62 9.89 15.14 -8.69
C GLU A 62 10.56 16.02 -9.73
N GLU A 63 11.32 15.44 -10.66
CA GLU A 63 11.95 16.22 -11.74
C GLU A 63 10.94 16.97 -12.59
N LEU A 64 9.79 16.34 -12.88
CA LEU A 64 8.72 16.93 -13.65
C LEU A 64 7.78 17.79 -12.82
N GLN A 65 8.04 17.95 -11.51
CA GLN A 65 7.24 18.72 -10.56
C GLN A 65 5.76 18.30 -10.55
N VAL A 66 5.51 16.99 -10.62
CA VAL A 66 4.17 16.44 -10.58
C VAL A 66 3.63 16.52 -9.16
N PRO A 67 2.43 17.09 -8.94
CA PRO A 67 1.83 17.13 -7.62
C PRO A 67 1.56 15.74 -7.03
N ARG A 68 1.52 15.67 -5.71
CA ARG A 68 1.18 14.45 -4.98
C ARG A 68 -0.20 13.94 -5.42
N GLY A 69 -0.32 12.65 -5.61
CA GLY A 69 -1.58 12.01 -5.98
C GLY A 69 -1.89 12.00 -7.48
N GLU A 70 -1.03 12.60 -8.30
CA GLU A 70 -1.23 12.73 -9.74
C GLU A 70 -0.17 12.01 -10.56
N ARG A 71 -0.52 11.62 -11.78
CA ARG A 71 0.40 11.13 -12.81
C ARG A 71 1.26 9.96 -12.34
N TYR A 72 0.66 8.98 -11.66
CA TYR A 72 1.41 7.80 -11.20
C TYR A 72 1.88 6.89 -12.33
N GLU A 73 1.36 7.05 -13.54
CA GLU A 73 1.89 6.37 -14.74
C GLU A 73 3.34 6.79 -15.05
N LEU A 74 3.76 7.93 -14.54
CA LEU A 74 5.15 8.41 -14.65
C LEU A 74 6.05 7.87 -13.54
N CYS A 75 5.47 7.29 -12.51
CA CYS A 75 6.21 6.68 -11.40
C CYS A 75 6.84 5.37 -11.86
N ARG A 76 8.13 5.21 -11.56
CA ARG A 76 8.86 3.99 -11.90
C ARG A 76 8.47 2.80 -11.03
N SER A 77 7.96 3.05 -9.83
CA SER A 77 7.65 2.01 -8.86
C SER A 77 6.29 1.35 -9.13
N VAL A 78 6.24 0.05 -8.93
CA VAL A 78 4.99 -0.67 -8.72
C VAL A 78 4.63 -0.51 -7.24
N HIS A 79 3.40 -0.12 -6.95
CA HIS A 79 2.98 0.16 -5.58
C HIS A 79 2.90 -1.11 -4.72
N ALA A 80 3.03 -0.94 -3.40
CA ALA A 80 3.01 -2.07 -2.47
C ALA A 80 1.74 -2.91 -2.57
N GLU A 81 0.59 -2.26 -2.64
CA GLU A 81 -0.72 -2.94 -2.78
C GLU A 81 -0.78 -3.76 -4.07
N ALA A 82 -0.34 -3.17 -5.19
CA ALA A 82 -0.30 -3.84 -6.48
C ALA A 82 0.61 -5.08 -6.44
N ASN A 83 1.78 -4.97 -5.81
CA ASN A 83 2.70 -6.09 -5.67
C ASN A 83 2.11 -7.22 -4.82
N ALA A 84 1.43 -6.88 -3.74
CA ALA A 84 0.76 -7.88 -2.91
C ALA A 84 -0.35 -8.61 -3.70
N ILE A 85 -1.14 -7.86 -4.49
CA ILE A 85 -2.20 -8.42 -5.31
C ILE A 85 -1.65 -9.31 -6.44
N ILE A 86 -0.58 -8.88 -7.10
CA ILE A 86 0.07 -9.65 -8.17
C ILE A 86 0.60 -11.00 -7.64
N SER A 87 1.02 -11.04 -6.39
CA SER A 87 1.64 -12.22 -5.78
C SER A 87 0.64 -13.25 -5.25
N ALA A 88 -0.67 -13.03 -5.43
CA ALA A 88 -1.72 -13.92 -4.94
C ALA A 88 -2.75 -14.22 -6.03
N SER A 89 -3.50 -15.29 -5.86
CA SER A 89 -4.66 -15.55 -6.72
C SER A 89 -5.88 -14.80 -6.19
N ARG A 90 -6.78 -14.38 -7.09
CA ARG A 90 -8.01 -13.71 -6.68
C ARG A 90 -8.86 -14.58 -5.76
N ARG A 91 -8.91 -15.89 -6.01
CA ARG A 91 -9.67 -16.83 -5.18
C ARG A 91 -9.23 -16.84 -3.72
N ASP A 92 -7.92 -16.70 -3.50
CA ASP A 92 -7.37 -16.65 -2.14
C ASP A 92 -7.58 -15.30 -1.46
N MET A 93 -7.74 -14.22 -2.25
CA MET A 93 -7.90 -12.86 -1.73
C MET A 93 -9.35 -12.47 -1.41
N VAL A 94 -10.34 -13.03 -2.13
CA VAL A 94 -11.75 -12.64 -1.97
C VAL A 94 -12.19 -12.79 -0.51
N GLY A 95 -12.70 -11.69 0.06
CA GLY A 95 -13.11 -11.63 1.48
C GLY A 95 -11.97 -11.35 2.44
N GLY A 96 -10.74 -11.19 1.93
CA GLY A 96 -9.57 -10.91 2.76
C GLY A 96 -9.41 -9.45 3.15
N THR A 97 -8.34 -9.18 3.89
CA THR A 97 -7.98 -7.86 4.39
C THR A 97 -6.57 -7.51 3.92
N ILE A 98 -6.36 -6.27 3.49
CA ILE A 98 -5.01 -5.75 3.22
C ILE A 98 -4.60 -4.80 4.33
N TYR A 99 -3.38 -4.97 4.83
CA TYR A 99 -2.78 -4.14 5.87
C TYR A 99 -1.71 -3.28 5.21
N LEU A 100 -1.76 -1.98 5.46
CA LEU A 100 -0.89 -1.00 4.80
C LEU A 100 -0.18 -0.10 5.79
N VAL A 101 1.12 0.07 5.61
CA VAL A 101 1.94 1.01 6.37
C VAL A 101 2.77 1.82 5.38
N GLY A 102 2.88 3.12 5.64
CA GLY A 102 3.74 4.01 4.87
C GLY A 102 4.65 4.83 5.76
N ARG A 103 5.87 5.07 5.31
CA ARG A 103 6.85 5.93 5.98
C ARG A 103 7.53 6.85 4.98
N ASP A 104 7.97 8.00 5.48
CA ASP A 104 8.83 8.89 4.71
C ASP A 104 10.21 8.22 4.57
N ALA A 105 10.69 8.10 3.32
CA ALA A 105 11.96 7.42 3.06
C ALA A 105 13.18 8.20 3.56
N ARG A 106 13.06 9.51 3.71
CA ARG A 106 14.17 10.38 4.13
C ARG A 106 14.29 10.48 5.64
N THR A 107 13.17 10.55 6.34
CA THR A 107 13.14 10.74 7.80
C THR A 107 12.83 9.47 8.57
N GLY A 108 12.22 8.47 7.93
CA GLY A 108 11.72 7.26 8.58
C GLY A 108 10.42 7.47 9.35
N GLU A 109 9.87 8.68 9.33
CA GLU A 109 8.64 8.99 10.06
C GLU A 109 7.43 8.29 9.44
N LEU A 110 6.52 7.85 10.30
CA LEU A 110 5.27 7.23 9.88
C LEU A 110 4.38 8.26 9.14
N LEU A 111 3.83 7.84 8.01
CA LEU A 111 2.87 8.65 7.26
C LEU A 111 1.48 8.47 7.88
N HIS A 112 1.02 9.48 8.63
CA HIS A 112 -0.28 9.47 9.31
C HIS A 112 -1.46 9.49 8.33
N ASP A 113 -1.24 9.98 7.11
CA ASP A 113 -2.24 10.14 6.06
C ASP A 113 -2.10 9.09 4.95
N ALA A 114 -1.37 8.01 5.19
CA ALA A 114 -1.21 6.94 4.21
C ALA A 114 -2.59 6.41 3.78
N THR A 115 -2.76 6.21 2.47
CA THR A 115 -3.93 5.57 1.89
C THR A 115 -3.56 5.08 0.50
N SER A 116 -4.41 4.25 -0.08
CA SER A 116 -4.20 3.77 -1.44
C SER A 116 -4.59 4.84 -2.46
N CYS A 117 -3.78 4.99 -3.52
CA CYS A 117 -4.11 5.89 -4.61
C CYS A 117 -5.29 5.35 -5.43
N ALA A 118 -5.85 6.18 -6.31
CA ALA A 118 -7.01 5.81 -7.13
C ALA A 118 -6.79 4.53 -7.95
N MET A 119 -5.58 4.33 -8.48
CA MET A 119 -5.24 3.10 -9.21
C MET A 119 -5.28 1.87 -8.31
N CYS A 120 -4.67 1.96 -7.14
CA CYS A 120 -4.62 0.85 -6.17
C CYS A 120 -6.00 0.54 -5.60
N ARG A 121 -6.84 1.55 -5.37
CA ARG A 121 -8.22 1.33 -4.91
C ARG A 121 -9.01 0.48 -5.90
N ARG A 122 -8.89 0.76 -7.19
CA ARG A 122 -9.53 -0.04 -8.24
C ARG A 122 -9.07 -1.49 -8.23
N GLN A 123 -7.79 -1.72 -8.04
CA GLN A 123 -7.21 -3.06 -7.96
C GLN A 123 -7.67 -3.80 -6.69
N ILE A 124 -7.71 -3.11 -5.56
CA ILE A 124 -8.18 -3.67 -4.29
C ILE A 124 -9.66 -4.09 -4.39
N ILE A 125 -10.49 -3.25 -5.01
CA ILE A 125 -11.91 -3.57 -5.26
C ILE A 125 -12.02 -4.86 -6.10
N ASN A 126 -11.31 -4.91 -7.22
CA ASN A 126 -11.41 -6.06 -8.14
C ASN A 126 -10.75 -7.33 -7.59
N ALA A 127 -9.79 -7.18 -6.68
CA ALA A 127 -9.23 -8.33 -5.96
C ALA A 127 -10.23 -8.98 -5.00
N GLY A 128 -11.34 -8.29 -4.70
CA GLY A 128 -12.36 -8.81 -3.79
C GLY A 128 -12.00 -8.66 -2.33
N LEU A 129 -11.03 -7.82 -2.00
CA LEU A 129 -10.66 -7.54 -0.61
C LEU A 129 -11.79 -6.77 0.07
N GLU A 130 -12.04 -7.07 1.33
CA GLU A 130 -13.17 -6.56 2.09
C GLU A 130 -12.84 -5.32 2.91
N LYS A 131 -11.62 -5.26 3.43
CA LYS A 131 -11.16 -4.19 4.31
C LYS A 131 -9.73 -3.80 3.99
N VAL A 132 -9.42 -2.53 4.27
CA VAL A 132 -8.05 -2.02 4.31
C VAL A 132 -7.79 -1.51 5.73
N VAL A 133 -6.74 -2.02 6.36
CA VAL A 133 -6.31 -1.56 7.69
C VAL A 133 -5.03 -0.76 7.52
N ILE A 134 -5.06 0.50 7.91
CA ILE A 134 -3.95 1.44 7.68
C ILE A 134 -3.41 1.92 9.02
N ARG A 135 -2.11 1.81 9.22
CA ARG A 135 -1.47 2.34 10.45
C ARG A 135 -1.50 3.86 10.44
N ARG A 136 -1.99 4.45 11.52
CA ARG A 136 -2.07 5.90 11.72
C ARG A 136 -1.04 6.42 12.70
N THR A 137 -0.78 5.65 13.76
CA THR A 137 0.30 5.89 14.73
C THR A 137 0.96 4.54 15.02
N GLU A 138 1.94 4.52 15.92
CA GLU A 138 2.62 3.27 16.28
C GLU A 138 1.66 2.21 16.86
N THR A 139 0.52 2.63 17.42
CA THR A 139 -0.45 1.73 18.05
C THR A 139 -1.87 1.87 17.51
N GLU A 140 -2.17 2.94 16.79
CA GLU A 140 -3.52 3.22 16.28
C GLU A 140 -3.61 2.93 14.79
N PHE A 141 -4.76 2.46 14.36
CA PHE A 141 -5.02 2.15 12.96
C PHE A 141 -6.45 2.53 12.58
N GLU A 142 -6.67 2.70 11.29
CA GLU A 142 -7.98 2.92 10.70
C GLU A 142 -8.40 1.71 9.88
N VAL A 143 -9.64 1.28 10.03
CA VAL A 143 -10.23 0.21 9.22
C VAL A 143 -11.16 0.85 8.20
N VAL A 144 -10.82 0.70 6.91
CA VAL A 144 -11.62 1.22 5.80
C VAL A 144 -12.33 0.05 5.13
N PRO A 145 -13.67 0.00 5.17
CA PRO A 145 -14.41 -0.98 4.36
C PRO A 145 -14.23 -0.67 2.88
N VAL A 146 -13.87 -1.67 2.08
CA VAL A 146 -13.69 -1.48 0.62
C VAL A 146 -15.01 -1.07 -0.04
N GLN A 147 -16.15 -1.47 0.54
CA GLN A 147 -17.47 -1.03 0.07
C GLN A 147 -17.60 0.49 0.04
N GLN A 148 -16.95 1.20 0.97
CA GLN A 148 -16.91 2.67 0.97
C GLN A 148 -16.31 3.20 -0.35
N TRP A 149 -15.24 2.59 -0.84
CA TRP A 149 -14.61 3.00 -2.10
C TRP A 149 -15.45 2.62 -3.33
N ILE A 150 -16.28 1.59 -3.23
CA ILE A 150 -17.22 1.23 -4.30
C ILE A 150 -18.34 2.28 -4.38
N ASP A 151 -18.85 2.70 -3.21
CA ASP A 151 -19.95 3.66 -3.13
C ASP A 151 -19.49 5.09 -3.45
N GLU A 152 -18.26 5.45 -3.08
CA GLU A 152 -17.64 6.75 -3.38
C GLU A 152 -16.92 6.69 -4.73
N ASP A 153 -17.66 6.80 -5.82
CA ASP A 153 -17.07 6.81 -7.17
C ASP A 153 -16.51 8.19 -7.50
N ASP A 154 -15.22 8.37 -7.22
CA ASP A 154 -14.51 9.63 -7.45
C ASP A 154 -14.16 9.88 -8.92
N SER A 155 -14.45 8.93 -9.81
CA SER A 155 -14.27 9.09 -11.26
C SER A 155 -15.45 9.83 -11.92
N LEU A 156 -16.56 9.97 -11.21
CA LEU A 156 -17.73 10.68 -11.71
C LEU A 156 -17.70 12.15 -11.29
N PRO A 157 -18.15 13.06 -12.16
CA PRO A 157 -18.26 14.46 -11.76
C PRO A 157 -19.28 14.62 -10.63
N GLU A 158 -19.02 15.53 -9.71
CA GLU A 158 -19.99 15.87 -8.67
C GLU A 158 -21.28 16.40 -9.31
N ALA A 159 -22.40 15.89 -8.82
CA ALA A 159 -23.69 16.27 -9.31
C ALA A 159 -24.07 17.67 -8.78
#